data_578983ebf08d598ac1813d6ec63ea5b6
#
_entry.id   578983ebf08d598ac1813d6ec63ea5b6
#
_cell.length_a   1.000
_cell.length_b   1.000
_cell.length_c   1.000
_cell.angle_alpha   90.00
_cell.angle_beta   90.00
_cell.angle_gamma   90.00
#
_symmetry.space_group_name_H-M   'P 1'
#
loop_
_entity.id
_entity.type
_entity.pdbx_description
1 polymer ?
#
loop_
_entity_poly.entity_id
_entity_poly.type
_entity_poly.pdbx_seq_one_letter_code
_entity_poly.pdbx_strand_id
1 'polypeptide(L)'
;GDFLMQLLKRRNISEARLAEALKVSRPMVACILKGERALSLKQASHIERFLDLPEGTLLKMQIGNQLQEYKAELKQSLLNSLSSAHAFWSHPMGLPDEVPDEEIIEKTFMCLDVEDIATMFELYPKSQIKKVWLEHMVPQGDYLRRLNTMIAYIYFDIDNPERYLQRQENIQLNQRLNPCMAD
;
A
#
# COMPACT_ATOMS: atom_id res chain seq x y z
N GLY A 1 -2.11 20.02 -3.13
CA GLY A 1 -2.49 21.39 -2.74
C GLY A 1 -1.40 22.03 -1.89
N ASP A 2 -1.07 21.46 -0.74
CA ASP A 2 -0.22 22.07 0.30
C ASP A 2 1.17 22.49 -0.18
N PHE A 3 1.85 21.65 -0.93
CA PHE A 3 3.16 22.00 -1.50
C PHE A 3 3.11 23.26 -2.34
N LEU A 4 2.14 23.34 -3.25
CA LEU A 4 1.99 24.49 -4.14
C LEU A 4 1.63 25.75 -3.33
N MET A 5 0.75 25.64 -2.35
CA MET A 5 0.38 26.72 -1.44
C MET A 5 1.58 27.25 -0.65
N GLN A 6 2.39 26.36 -0.09
CA GLN A 6 3.62 26.73 0.62
C GLN A 6 4.64 27.41 -0.29
N LEU A 7 4.80 26.91 -1.53
CA LEU A 7 5.71 27.46 -2.52
C LEU A 7 5.29 28.88 -2.95
N LEU A 8 4.00 29.11 -3.18
CA LEU A 8 3.44 30.44 -3.50
C LEU A 8 3.69 31.43 -2.34
N LYS A 9 3.45 31.01 -1.10
CA LYS A 9 3.73 31.83 0.09
C LYS A 9 5.21 32.19 0.19
N ARG A 10 6.11 31.21 0.03
CA ARG A 10 7.57 31.45 0.07
C ARG A 10 8.05 32.43 -0.99
N ARG A 11 7.45 32.42 -2.18
CA ARG A 11 7.81 33.28 -3.31
C ARG A 11 7.00 34.58 -3.35
N ASN A 12 6.13 34.79 -2.36
CA ASN A 12 5.24 35.96 -2.28
C ASN A 12 4.37 36.16 -3.54
N ILE A 13 3.87 35.05 -4.10
CA ILE A 13 3.01 35.02 -5.28
C ILE A 13 1.56 34.85 -4.83
N SER A 14 0.69 35.80 -5.24
CA SER A 14 -0.74 35.72 -4.94
C SER A 14 -1.48 34.73 -5.84
N GLU A 15 -2.60 34.17 -5.34
CA GLU A 15 -3.49 33.29 -6.12
C GLU A 15 -4.00 34.02 -7.40
N ALA A 16 -4.22 35.34 -7.34
CA ALA A 16 -4.63 36.12 -8.48
C ALA A 16 -3.58 36.11 -9.59
N ARG A 17 -2.30 36.24 -9.23
CA ARG A 17 -1.18 36.22 -10.18
C ARG A 17 -1.00 34.82 -10.79
N LEU A 18 -1.24 33.77 -10.00
CA LEU A 18 -1.23 32.40 -10.50
C LEU A 18 -2.40 32.16 -11.47
N ALA A 19 -3.60 32.66 -11.15
CA ALA A 19 -4.78 32.56 -12.01
C ALA A 19 -4.57 33.23 -13.37
N GLU A 20 -3.96 34.41 -13.37
CA GLU A 20 -3.60 35.15 -14.58
C GLU A 20 -2.57 34.36 -15.43
N ALA A 21 -1.51 33.86 -14.80
CA ALA A 21 -0.47 33.04 -15.46
C ALA A 21 -1.03 31.77 -16.10
N LEU A 22 -2.00 31.11 -15.44
CA LEU A 22 -2.67 29.91 -15.94
C LEU A 22 -3.82 30.18 -16.92
N LYS A 23 -4.24 31.44 -17.05
CA LYS A 23 -5.44 31.86 -17.81
C LYS A 23 -6.70 31.13 -17.35
N VAL A 24 -6.88 30.98 -16.04
CA VAL A 24 -8.04 30.35 -15.39
C VAL A 24 -8.67 31.29 -14.38
N SER A 25 -9.88 30.96 -13.93
CA SER A 25 -10.55 31.77 -12.90
C SER A 25 -9.91 31.55 -11.51
N ARG A 26 -9.98 32.58 -10.64
CA ARG A 26 -9.50 32.47 -9.24
C ARG A 26 -10.15 31.35 -8.46
N PRO A 27 -11.47 31.09 -8.57
CA PRO A 27 -12.08 29.91 -7.90
C PRO A 27 -11.44 28.58 -8.32
N MET A 28 -11.06 28.44 -9.60
CA MET A 28 -10.37 27.24 -10.08
C MET A 28 -9.00 27.08 -9.43
N VAL A 29 -8.24 28.15 -9.26
CA VAL A 29 -6.96 28.11 -8.53
C VAL A 29 -7.17 27.73 -7.08
N ALA A 30 -8.19 28.28 -6.42
CA ALA A 30 -8.53 27.93 -5.04
C ALA A 30 -8.85 26.43 -4.89
N CYS A 31 -9.63 25.84 -5.81
CA CYS A 31 -9.91 24.38 -5.80
C CYS A 31 -8.62 23.54 -6.00
N ILE A 32 -7.71 23.99 -6.88
CA ILE A 32 -6.41 23.31 -7.08
C ILE A 32 -5.56 23.39 -5.81
N LEU A 33 -5.48 24.54 -5.17
CA LEU A 33 -4.69 24.75 -3.95
C LEU A 33 -5.25 23.98 -2.74
N LYS A 34 -6.57 23.79 -2.68
CA LYS A 34 -7.22 22.95 -1.65
C LYS A 34 -7.11 21.45 -1.94
N GLY A 35 -6.64 21.05 -3.12
CA GLY A 35 -6.59 19.65 -3.52
C GLY A 35 -7.93 19.08 -4.01
N GLU A 36 -8.98 19.91 -4.10
CA GLU A 36 -10.32 19.50 -4.58
C GLU A 36 -10.35 19.22 -6.09
N ARG A 37 -9.32 19.65 -6.81
CA ARG A 37 -9.19 19.47 -8.26
C ARG A 37 -7.77 19.10 -8.65
N ALA A 38 -7.65 18.00 -9.40
CA ALA A 38 -6.41 17.56 -10.00
C ALA A 38 -5.91 18.53 -11.09
N LEU A 39 -4.60 18.71 -11.18
CA LEU A 39 -3.95 19.44 -12.26
C LEU A 39 -3.98 18.62 -13.56
N SER A 40 -4.38 19.27 -14.66
CA SER A 40 -4.12 18.69 -15.98
C SER A 40 -2.64 18.85 -16.35
N LEU A 41 -2.15 18.00 -17.28
CA LEU A 41 -0.78 18.09 -17.79
C LEU A 41 -0.42 19.52 -18.23
N LYS A 42 -1.33 20.20 -18.97
CA LYS A 42 -1.12 21.57 -19.45
C LYS A 42 -1.00 22.56 -18.30
N GLN A 43 -1.86 22.44 -17.28
CA GLN A 43 -1.81 23.32 -16.10
C GLN A 43 -0.53 23.09 -15.29
N ALA A 44 -0.16 21.85 -15.04
CA ALA A 44 1.07 21.51 -14.33
C ALA A 44 2.30 22.08 -15.04
N SER A 45 2.43 21.88 -16.35
CA SER A 45 3.54 22.43 -17.15
C SER A 45 3.59 23.97 -17.12
N HIS A 46 2.45 24.66 -17.17
CA HIS A 46 2.42 26.11 -17.06
C HIS A 46 2.83 26.61 -15.66
N ILE A 47 2.38 25.93 -14.58
CA ILE A 47 2.78 26.28 -13.21
C ILE A 47 4.27 26.03 -13.02
N GLU A 48 4.78 24.90 -13.48
CA GLU A 48 6.19 24.53 -13.36
C GLU A 48 7.09 25.59 -14.03
N ARG A 49 6.76 25.99 -15.25
CA ARG A 49 7.47 27.06 -15.95
C ARG A 49 7.36 28.42 -15.24
N PHE A 50 6.17 28.77 -14.77
CA PHE A 50 5.94 30.04 -14.07
C PHE A 50 6.68 30.09 -12.73
N LEU A 51 6.83 28.95 -12.05
CA LEU A 51 7.50 28.82 -10.78
C LEU A 51 8.93 28.29 -10.91
N ASP A 52 9.49 28.21 -12.12
CA ASP A 52 10.85 27.66 -12.36
C ASP A 52 11.10 26.35 -11.60
N LEU A 53 10.18 25.40 -11.76
CA LEU A 53 10.27 24.04 -11.21
C LEU A 53 10.73 23.07 -12.30
N PRO A 54 11.43 21.98 -11.95
CA PRO A 54 11.74 20.92 -12.89
C PRO A 54 10.46 20.33 -13.50
N GLU A 55 10.50 20.01 -14.79
CA GLU A 55 9.35 19.49 -15.53
C GLU A 55 8.86 18.15 -14.92
N GLY A 56 7.56 18.04 -14.79
CA GLY A 56 6.89 16.85 -14.23
C GLY A 56 6.87 16.77 -12.70
N THR A 57 7.41 17.74 -11.97
CA THR A 57 7.45 17.75 -10.50
C THR A 57 6.06 17.67 -9.90
N LEU A 58 5.15 18.55 -10.35
CA LEU A 58 3.78 18.63 -9.80
C LEU A 58 2.95 17.40 -10.13
N LEU A 59 3.10 16.85 -11.33
CA LEU A 59 2.40 15.62 -11.74
C LEU A 59 2.90 14.41 -10.97
N LYS A 60 4.21 14.26 -10.76
CA LYS A 60 4.78 13.18 -9.94
C LYS A 60 4.23 13.22 -8.51
N MET A 61 4.18 14.42 -7.92
CA MET A 61 3.59 14.61 -6.58
C MET A 61 2.11 14.28 -6.56
N GLN A 62 1.35 14.72 -7.57
CA GLN A 62 -0.08 14.42 -7.67
C GLN A 62 -0.34 12.92 -7.79
N ILE A 63 0.37 12.23 -8.68
CA ILE A 63 0.27 10.77 -8.84
C ILE A 63 0.66 10.06 -7.54
N GLY A 64 1.72 10.50 -6.87
CA GLY A 64 2.15 9.96 -5.59
C GLY A 64 1.05 10.05 -4.53
N ASN A 65 0.40 11.21 -4.40
CA ASN A 65 -0.70 11.40 -3.45
C ASN A 65 -1.91 10.52 -3.80
N GLN A 66 -2.33 10.50 -5.06
CA GLN A 66 -3.45 9.67 -5.52
C GLN A 66 -3.19 8.17 -5.27
N LEU A 67 -1.94 7.71 -5.47
CA LEU A 67 -1.56 6.33 -5.18
C LEU A 67 -1.62 6.02 -3.68
N GLN A 68 -1.22 6.96 -2.83
CA GLN A 68 -1.32 6.80 -1.37
C GLN A 68 -2.77 6.76 -0.90
N GLU A 69 -3.62 7.65 -1.40
CA GLU A 69 -5.05 7.67 -1.13
C GLU A 69 -5.70 6.34 -1.54
N TYR A 70 -5.43 5.87 -2.76
CA TYR A 70 -5.93 4.59 -3.26
C TYR A 70 -5.49 3.40 -2.40
N LYS A 71 -4.21 3.34 -2.01
CA LYS A 71 -3.71 2.29 -1.11
C LYS A 71 -4.36 2.36 0.28
N ALA A 72 -4.62 3.56 0.79
CA ALA A 72 -5.32 3.73 2.05
C ALA A 72 -6.77 3.21 1.98
N GLU A 73 -7.47 3.45 0.88
CA GLU A 73 -8.82 2.92 0.63
C GLU A 73 -8.81 1.39 0.57
N LEU A 74 -7.88 0.76 -0.17
CA LEU A 74 -7.75 -0.70 -0.23
C LEU A 74 -7.46 -1.29 1.16
N LYS A 75 -6.52 -0.68 1.90
CA LYS A 75 -6.19 -1.12 3.27
C LYS A 75 -7.40 -1.03 4.19
N GLN A 76 -8.14 0.07 4.12
CA GLN A 76 -9.35 0.25 4.93
C GLN A 76 -10.44 -0.76 4.56
N SER A 77 -10.60 -1.08 3.28
CA SER A 77 -11.53 -2.12 2.82
C SER A 77 -11.18 -3.48 3.43
N LEU A 78 -9.91 -3.90 3.35
CA LEU A 78 -9.45 -5.15 3.97
C LEU A 78 -9.66 -5.17 5.48
N LEU A 79 -9.35 -4.08 6.19
CA LEU A 79 -9.57 -3.98 7.63
C LEU A 79 -11.05 -4.10 8.01
N ASN A 80 -11.95 -3.54 7.20
CA ASN A 80 -13.39 -3.66 7.39
C ASN A 80 -13.86 -5.11 7.18
N SER A 81 -13.39 -5.80 6.13
CA SER A 81 -13.67 -7.21 5.88
C SER A 81 -13.16 -8.10 7.02
N LEU A 82 -11.91 -7.89 7.48
CA LEU A 82 -11.31 -8.62 8.60
C LEU A 82 -12.06 -8.39 9.91
N SER A 83 -12.49 -7.15 10.17
CA SER A 83 -13.30 -6.83 11.33
C SER A 83 -14.66 -7.52 11.30
N SER A 84 -15.31 -7.53 10.14
CA SER A 84 -16.60 -8.22 9.92
C SER A 84 -16.49 -9.74 10.08
N ALA A 85 -15.35 -10.31 9.70
CA ALA A 85 -15.02 -11.72 9.89
C ALA A 85 -14.54 -12.05 11.32
N HIS A 86 -14.54 -11.08 12.23
CA HIS A 86 -14.03 -11.23 13.60
C HIS A 86 -12.58 -11.76 13.66
N ALA A 87 -11.75 -11.43 12.66
CA ALA A 87 -10.37 -11.92 12.56
C ALA A 87 -9.45 -11.42 13.70
N PHE A 88 -9.82 -10.35 14.39
CA PHE A 88 -9.07 -9.70 15.47
C PHE A 88 -9.57 -10.08 16.87
N TRP A 89 -10.08 -11.29 17.06
CA TRP A 89 -10.59 -11.77 18.36
C TRP A 89 -9.56 -11.73 19.50
N SER A 90 -8.26 -11.69 19.18
CA SER A 90 -7.18 -11.59 20.17
C SER A 90 -6.93 -10.17 20.68
N HIS A 91 -7.60 -9.15 20.12
CA HIS A 91 -7.51 -7.76 20.54
C HIS A 91 -8.79 -7.32 21.27
N PRO A 92 -8.93 -7.59 22.57
CA PRO A 92 -10.18 -7.37 23.32
C PRO A 92 -10.57 -5.89 23.49
N MET A 93 -9.68 -4.95 23.16
CA MET A 93 -9.92 -3.50 23.26
C MET A 93 -10.22 -2.81 21.92
N GLY A 94 -10.56 -3.56 20.87
CA GLY A 94 -10.76 -3.03 19.52
C GLY A 94 -9.50 -3.13 18.66
N LEU A 95 -9.61 -2.72 17.39
CA LEU A 95 -8.45 -2.66 16.50
C LEU A 95 -7.40 -1.72 17.09
N PRO A 96 -6.12 -2.12 17.15
CA PRO A 96 -5.05 -1.17 17.47
C PRO A 96 -5.07 -0.03 16.45
N ASP A 97 -4.65 1.16 16.86
CA ASP A 97 -4.60 2.35 16.00
C ASP A 97 -3.84 2.08 14.69
N GLU A 98 -2.96 1.09 14.70
CA GLU A 98 -2.20 0.65 13.55
C GLU A 98 -2.02 -0.87 13.56
N VAL A 99 -2.68 -1.57 12.61
CA VAL A 99 -2.51 -3.01 12.40
C VAL A 99 -1.31 -3.25 11.48
N PRO A 100 -0.31 -4.09 11.89
CA PRO A 100 0.84 -4.41 11.04
C PRO A 100 0.42 -5.05 9.71
N ASP A 101 1.14 -4.72 8.64
CA ASP A 101 0.85 -5.28 7.31
C ASP A 101 0.99 -6.81 7.28
N GLU A 102 1.90 -7.36 8.07
CA GLU A 102 2.09 -8.80 8.23
C GLU A 102 0.84 -9.48 8.78
N GLU A 103 0.21 -8.87 9.78
CA GLU A 103 -1.02 -9.39 10.38
C GLU A 103 -2.20 -9.29 9.40
N ILE A 104 -2.30 -8.20 8.64
CA ILE A 104 -3.33 -8.04 7.60
C ILE A 104 -3.18 -9.16 6.57
N ILE A 105 -1.97 -9.41 6.06
CA ILE A 105 -1.70 -10.44 5.05
C ILE A 105 -2.04 -11.83 5.57
N GLU A 106 -1.57 -12.17 6.77
CA GLU A 106 -1.84 -13.47 7.40
C GLU A 106 -3.34 -13.71 7.60
N LYS A 107 -4.03 -12.75 8.23
CA LYS A 107 -5.46 -12.84 8.51
C LYS A 107 -6.31 -12.86 7.24
N THR A 108 -5.92 -12.15 6.19
CA THR A 108 -6.61 -12.17 4.90
C THR A 108 -6.60 -13.59 4.32
N PHE A 109 -5.47 -14.28 4.28
CA PHE A 109 -5.42 -15.67 3.83
C PHE A 109 -6.22 -16.64 4.70
N MET A 110 -6.30 -16.38 6.00
CA MET A 110 -6.94 -17.30 6.96
C MET A 110 -8.45 -17.12 7.05
N CYS A 111 -8.95 -15.91 6.87
CA CYS A 111 -10.32 -15.55 7.27
C CYS A 111 -11.18 -14.99 6.14
N LEU A 112 -10.59 -14.54 5.03
CA LEU A 112 -11.30 -13.84 3.98
C LEU A 112 -11.43 -14.67 2.69
N ASP A 113 -12.26 -14.19 1.78
CA ASP A 113 -12.54 -14.84 0.52
C ASP A 113 -11.55 -14.44 -0.61
N VAL A 114 -11.83 -14.94 -1.83
CA VAL A 114 -10.96 -14.74 -3.00
C VAL A 114 -10.93 -13.28 -3.44
N GLU A 115 -12.01 -12.53 -3.26
CA GLU A 115 -12.11 -11.13 -3.67
C GLU A 115 -11.24 -10.25 -2.77
N ASP A 116 -11.28 -10.48 -1.47
CA ASP A 116 -10.41 -9.80 -0.50
C ASP A 116 -8.93 -10.18 -0.69
N ILE A 117 -8.65 -11.46 -1.00
CA ILE A 117 -7.29 -11.90 -1.35
C ILE A 117 -6.79 -11.17 -2.60
N ALA A 118 -7.63 -10.98 -3.62
CA ALA A 118 -7.26 -10.19 -4.80
C ALA A 118 -6.95 -8.73 -4.42
N THR A 119 -7.75 -8.11 -3.56
CA THR A 119 -7.52 -6.76 -3.02
C THR A 119 -6.19 -6.67 -2.26
N MET A 120 -5.84 -7.70 -1.50
CA MET A 120 -4.54 -7.79 -0.82
C MET A 120 -3.37 -7.82 -1.82
N PHE A 121 -3.49 -8.56 -2.94
CA PHE A 121 -2.46 -8.58 -3.99
C PHE A 121 -2.38 -7.28 -4.78
N GLU A 122 -3.42 -6.47 -4.80
CA GLU A 122 -3.41 -5.13 -5.37
C GLU A 122 -2.73 -4.11 -4.43
N LEU A 123 -2.93 -4.26 -3.12
CA LEU A 123 -2.34 -3.40 -2.10
C LEU A 123 -0.85 -3.67 -1.89
N TYR A 124 -0.45 -4.94 -1.77
CA TYR A 124 0.90 -5.35 -1.43
C TYR A 124 1.62 -6.04 -2.59
N PRO A 125 2.94 -5.79 -2.78
CA PRO A 125 3.72 -6.52 -3.76
C PRO A 125 3.72 -8.04 -3.49
N LYS A 126 3.62 -8.86 -4.54
CA LYS A 126 3.64 -10.35 -4.45
C LYS A 126 4.86 -10.86 -3.66
N SER A 127 6.00 -10.16 -3.75
CA SER A 127 7.23 -10.49 -3.00
C SER A 127 7.06 -10.30 -1.48
N GLN A 128 6.38 -9.23 -1.05
CA GLN A 128 6.09 -8.97 0.36
C GLN A 128 5.11 -10.01 0.90
N ILE A 129 4.02 -10.28 0.19
CA ILE A 129 3.03 -11.29 0.56
C ILE A 129 3.71 -12.66 0.70
N LYS A 130 4.56 -13.04 -0.26
CA LYS A 130 5.30 -14.31 -0.22
C LYS A 130 6.25 -14.39 0.99
N LYS A 131 6.92 -13.28 1.30
CA LYS A 131 7.80 -13.20 2.47
C LYS A 131 7.02 -13.43 3.77
N VAL A 132 5.93 -12.71 3.96
CA VAL A 132 5.06 -12.86 5.14
C VAL A 132 4.51 -14.27 5.25
N TRP A 133 4.01 -14.83 4.15
CA TRP A 133 3.52 -16.20 4.11
C TRP A 133 4.59 -17.20 4.55
N LEU A 134 5.83 -17.08 4.05
CA LEU A 134 6.93 -17.95 4.42
C LEU A 134 7.36 -17.78 5.89
N GLU A 135 7.40 -16.54 6.39
CA GLU A 135 7.90 -16.23 7.72
C GLU A 135 6.88 -16.48 8.84
N HIS A 136 5.58 -16.29 8.57
CA HIS A 136 4.52 -16.31 9.57
C HIS A 136 3.59 -17.52 9.46
N MET A 137 3.23 -17.96 8.23
CA MET A 137 2.22 -19.00 8.05
C MET A 137 2.83 -20.40 7.87
N VAL A 138 3.90 -20.53 7.09
CA VAL A 138 4.57 -21.81 6.87
C VAL A 138 5.09 -22.43 8.18
N PRO A 139 5.67 -21.67 9.13
CA PRO A 139 6.13 -22.21 10.41
C PRO A 139 5.03 -22.76 11.33
N GLN A 140 3.77 -22.50 11.04
CA GLN A 140 2.64 -23.05 11.81
C GLN A 140 2.37 -24.54 11.52
N GLY A 141 3.13 -25.11 10.57
CA GLY A 141 3.20 -26.57 10.34
C GLY A 141 1.85 -27.17 9.95
N ASP A 142 1.49 -28.28 10.58
CA ASP A 142 0.30 -29.05 10.23
C ASP A 142 -1.01 -28.28 10.38
N TYR A 143 -1.07 -27.29 11.26
CA TYR A 143 -2.27 -26.49 11.46
C TYR A 143 -2.70 -25.75 10.19
N LEU A 144 -1.77 -25.17 9.44
CA LEU A 144 -2.04 -24.46 8.20
C LEU A 144 -1.63 -25.22 6.93
N ARG A 145 -1.24 -26.49 7.03
CA ARG A 145 -0.67 -27.25 5.90
C ARG A 145 -1.57 -27.22 4.65
N ARG A 146 -2.86 -27.47 4.81
CA ARG A 146 -3.80 -27.45 3.67
C ARG A 146 -3.89 -26.07 3.03
N LEU A 147 -4.00 -25.04 3.84
CA LEU A 147 -4.07 -23.65 3.39
C LEU A 147 -2.75 -23.25 2.70
N ASN A 148 -1.61 -23.56 3.31
CA ASN A 148 -0.28 -23.29 2.74
C ASN A 148 -0.07 -24.01 1.41
N THR A 149 -0.55 -25.25 1.26
CA THR A 149 -0.49 -26.01 0.00
C THR A 149 -1.30 -25.31 -1.09
N MET A 150 -2.50 -24.85 -0.76
CA MET A 150 -3.38 -24.12 -1.67
C MET A 150 -2.78 -22.77 -2.07
N ILE A 151 -2.25 -22.01 -1.11
CA ILE A 151 -1.58 -20.72 -1.36
C ILE A 151 -0.37 -20.92 -2.28
N ALA A 152 0.47 -21.91 -2.01
CA ALA A 152 1.64 -22.22 -2.82
C ALA A 152 1.26 -22.49 -4.29
N TYR A 153 0.23 -23.30 -4.51
CA TYR A 153 -0.21 -23.69 -5.84
C TYR A 153 -0.90 -22.56 -6.58
N ILE A 154 -1.92 -21.94 -5.95
CA ILE A 154 -2.80 -20.98 -6.63
C ILE A 154 -2.11 -19.61 -6.82
N TYR A 155 -1.44 -19.09 -5.77
CA TYR A 155 -0.96 -17.70 -5.79
C TYR A 155 0.52 -17.58 -6.11
N PHE A 156 1.30 -18.65 -5.88
CA PHE A 156 2.75 -18.61 -6.12
C PHE A 156 3.24 -19.55 -7.23
N ASP A 157 2.32 -20.22 -7.94
CA ASP A 157 2.63 -21.08 -9.09
C ASP A 157 3.69 -22.14 -8.78
N ILE A 158 3.59 -22.77 -7.59
CA ILE A 158 4.52 -23.80 -7.15
C ILE A 158 3.97 -25.17 -7.53
N ASP A 159 4.58 -25.86 -8.50
CA ASP A 159 4.10 -27.14 -9.04
C ASP A 159 4.06 -28.28 -8.00
N ASN A 160 5.00 -28.29 -7.05
CA ASN A 160 5.04 -29.28 -5.99
C ASN A 160 5.03 -28.63 -4.60
N PRO A 161 3.85 -28.19 -4.15
CA PRO A 161 3.69 -27.42 -2.91
C PRO A 161 4.19 -28.16 -1.68
N GLU A 162 3.88 -29.43 -1.54
CA GLU A 162 4.24 -30.23 -0.35
C GLU A 162 5.75 -30.32 -0.19
N ARG A 163 6.48 -30.65 -1.26
CA ARG A 163 7.95 -30.73 -1.23
C ARG A 163 8.57 -29.38 -0.97
N TYR A 164 7.98 -28.32 -1.54
CA TYR A 164 8.44 -26.94 -1.33
C TYR A 164 8.28 -26.54 0.14
N LEU A 165 7.10 -26.74 0.72
CA LEU A 165 6.80 -26.40 2.11
C LEU A 165 7.71 -27.17 3.08
N GLN A 166 7.89 -28.47 2.89
CA GLN A 166 8.79 -29.27 3.71
C GLN A 166 10.23 -28.77 3.66
N ARG A 167 10.69 -28.32 2.48
CA ARG A 167 12.02 -27.71 2.36
C ARG A 167 12.11 -26.39 3.12
N GLN A 168 11.09 -25.53 3.06
CA GLN A 168 11.06 -24.26 3.76
C GLN A 168 11.03 -24.44 5.29
N GLU A 169 10.22 -25.36 5.78
CA GLU A 169 10.17 -25.74 7.20
C GLU A 169 11.54 -26.20 7.70
N ASN A 170 12.24 -27.06 6.94
CA ASN A 170 13.59 -27.52 7.29
C ASN A 170 14.63 -26.38 7.31
N ILE A 171 14.55 -25.44 6.35
CA ILE A 171 15.45 -24.28 6.33
C ILE A 171 15.23 -23.43 7.59
N GLN A 172 13.99 -23.16 7.95
CA GLN A 172 13.66 -22.36 9.14
C GLN A 172 14.06 -23.07 10.45
N LEU A 173 13.85 -24.38 10.52
CA LEU A 173 14.30 -25.18 11.65
C LEU A 173 15.82 -25.11 11.83
N ASN A 174 16.57 -25.24 10.74
CA ASN A 174 18.02 -25.15 10.77
C ASN A 174 18.51 -23.74 11.17
N GLN A 175 17.84 -22.67 10.72
CA GLN A 175 18.17 -21.30 11.13
C GLN A 175 17.91 -21.07 12.62
N ARG A 176 16.84 -21.64 13.18
CA ARG A 176 16.55 -21.56 14.63
C ARG A 176 17.53 -22.35 15.48
N LEU A 177 18.00 -23.48 14.98
CA LEU A 177 18.95 -24.36 15.69
C LEU A 177 20.40 -23.85 15.62
N ASN A 178 20.77 -23.13 14.55
CA ASN A 178 22.11 -22.60 14.31
C ASN A 178 22.10 -21.08 14.05
N PRO A 179 21.77 -20.26 15.05
CA PRO A 179 21.71 -18.80 14.87
C PRO A 179 23.07 -18.16 14.56
N CYS A 180 24.19 -18.85 14.81
CA CYS A 180 25.54 -18.32 14.59
C CYS A 180 26.11 -18.55 13.17
N MET A 181 25.37 -19.10 12.21
CA MET A 181 25.83 -19.33 10.82
C MET A 181 25.11 -18.44 9.78
N ALA A 182 24.43 -17.38 10.21
CA ALA A 182 23.64 -16.49 9.35
C ALA A 182 24.27 -15.12 9.13
N ASP A 183 25.61 -15.01 9.25
CA ASP A 183 26.41 -13.81 8.85
C ASP A 183 27.21 -14.08 7.58
#